data_5a970ca9ab0b252645b858a48869e444
#
_entry.id   5a970ca9ab0b252645b858a48869e444
#
_cell.length_a   1.000
_cell.length_b   1.000
_cell.length_c   1.000
_cell.angle_alpha   90.00
_cell.angle_beta   90.00
_cell.angle_gamma   90.00
#
_symmetry.space_group_name_H-M   'P 1'
#
loop_
_entity.id
_entity.type
_entity.pdbx_description
1 polymer ?
#
loop_
_entity_poly.entity_id
_entity_poly.type
_entity_poly.pdbx_seq_one_letter_code
_entity_poly.pdbx_strand_id
1 'polypeptide(L)'
;MNKKILILLIIILIAGCAVWAFGGFNKGTVASYPDFISSLEEGNISNVDIYPDHLTYKLKDSDTLYTTDNPDRDGFKEQLLLKGITVADHTKEDDGINYYLDMVFNVLFIGLLVFGIYKLISVYRSTFKVVHHTGIKFDQIAGMNNVKRDMTLLVNYLKDPKAAAQKGIRPIKGVILEGPPGNGKTLFARALAEESKVNFIATKGADFQSALMSMGAMKIKLLFSKARRNRPCIIFIDEFDSIGERRNYAGTGIDKENNRIITTMLNEMDGFTPSSGILVIGATNSFASLDPALIRAGRFDLKYHIGNPDPETRKELIRLYTNGKQLSPDLGEGRLSDMFKDLSCAEIETILNKSASIALAKNAQEITLSDISAAADKIGVKLVSHK
;
A
#
# COMPACT_ATOMS: atom_id res chain seq x y z
N MET A 1 -13.39 0.07 3.38
CA MET A 1 -14.76 0.13 2.80
C MET A 1 -15.53 -1.08 3.30
N ASN A 2 -16.69 -0.89 3.92
CA ASN A 2 -17.49 -1.97 4.49
C ASN A 2 -17.93 -2.93 3.36
N LYS A 3 -17.88 -4.28 3.59
CA LYS A 3 -18.39 -5.25 2.60
C LYS A 3 -19.79 -4.87 2.10
N LYS A 4 -20.61 -4.28 2.98
CA LYS A 4 -21.95 -3.78 2.65
C LYS A 4 -21.94 -2.63 1.62
N ILE A 5 -20.94 -1.72 1.68
CA ILE A 5 -20.82 -0.61 0.72
C ILE A 5 -20.37 -1.14 -0.66
N LEU A 6 -19.50 -2.13 -0.71
CA LEU A 6 -19.08 -2.76 -1.96
C LEU A 6 -20.24 -3.48 -2.64
N ILE A 7 -21.03 -4.25 -1.86
CA ILE A 7 -22.23 -4.94 -2.35
C ILE A 7 -23.26 -3.92 -2.84
N LEU A 8 -23.46 -2.82 -2.11
CA LEU A 8 -24.38 -1.75 -2.51
C LEU A 8 -23.96 -1.10 -3.84
N LEU A 9 -22.67 -0.82 -4.02
CA LEU A 9 -22.15 -0.27 -5.28
C LEU A 9 -22.32 -1.23 -6.45
N ILE A 10 -22.12 -2.53 -6.23
CA ILE A 10 -22.36 -3.57 -7.25
C ILE A 10 -23.85 -3.66 -7.60
N ILE A 11 -24.74 -3.59 -6.62
CA ILE A 11 -26.19 -3.59 -6.84
C ILE A 11 -26.63 -2.34 -7.61
N ILE A 12 -26.11 -1.16 -7.25
CA ILE A 12 -26.40 0.11 -7.96
C ILE A 12 -25.90 0.04 -9.42
N LEU A 13 -24.70 -0.55 -9.64
CA LEU A 13 -24.15 -0.72 -10.99
C LEU A 13 -24.99 -1.70 -11.83
N ILE A 14 -25.39 -2.83 -11.24
CA ILE A 14 -26.28 -3.81 -11.92
C ILE A 14 -27.66 -3.18 -12.19
N ALA A 15 -28.21 -2.43 -11.24
CA ALA A 15 -29.48 -1.73 -11.41
C ALA A 15 -29.38 -0.62 -12.50
N GLY A 16 -28.27 0.13 -12.52
CA GLY A 16 -28.00 1.12 -13.58
C GLY A 16 -27.88 0.50 -14.95
N CYS A 17 -27.21 -0.65 -15.06
CA CYS A 17 -27.12 -1.41 -16.31
C CYS A 17 -28.47 -2.01 -16.73
N ALA A 18 -29.27 -2.48 -15.78
CA ALA A 18 -30.63 -2.97 -16.06
C ALA A 18 -31.54 -1.82 -16.54
N VAL A 19 -31.48 -0.64 -15.90
CA VAL A 19 -32.23 0.54 -16.35
C VAL A 19 -31.77 0.98 -17.74
N TRP A 20 -30.48 0.95 -18.02
CA TRP A 20 -29.95 1.28 -19.36
C TRP A 20 -30.35 0.22 -20.40
N ALA A 21 -30.26 -1.07 -20.09
CA ALA A 21 -30.63 -2.15 -20.99
C ALA A 21 -32.14 -2.23 -21.25
N PHE A 22 -32.95 -1.92 -20.24
CA PHE A 22 -34.42 -2.00 -20.34
C PHE A 22 -35.10 -0.63 -20.48
N GLY A 23 -34.42 0.48 -20.18
CA GLY A 23 -34.97 1.84 -20.22
C GLY A 23 -34.65 2.63 -21.49
N GLY A 24 -33.82 2.09 -22.39
CA GLY A 24 -33.35 2.80 -23.60
C GLY A 24 -34.37 2.89 -24.72
N PHE A 25 -35.54 2.29 -24.61
CA PHE A 25 -36.61 2.50 -25.56
C PHE A 25 -37.41 3.75 -25.16
N ASN A 26 -37.13 4.87 -25.81
CA ASN A 26 -38.01 5.98 -25.85
C ASN A 26 -39.25 5.51 -26.64
N LYS A 27 -40.20 4.84 -25.94
CA LYS A 27 -41.48 4.52 -26.53
C LYS A 27 -42.15 5.85 -26.80
N GLY A 28 -42.16 6.27 -28.07
CA GLY A 28 -42.85 7.47 -28.49
C GLY A 28 -44.31 7.45 -28.01
N THR A 29 -44.99 8.54 -28.07
CA THR A 29 -46.42 8.61 -27.77
C THR A 29 -47.18 7.64 -28.68
N VAL A 30 -47.89 6.66 -28.07
CA VAL A 30 -48.65 5.69 -28.87
C VAL A 30 -49.80 6.42 -29.61
N ALA A 31 -49.80 6.32 -30.90
CA ALA A 31 -50.84 6.86 -31.77
C ALA A 31 -51.54 5.72 -32.50
N SER A 32 -52.81 5.90 -32.83
CA SER A 32 -53.53 4.90 -33.63
C SER A 32 -53.08 4.91 -35.08
N TYR A 33 -53.16 3.76 -35.76
CA TYR A 33 -52.84 3.68 -37.18
C TYR A 33 -53.71 4.63 -38.05
N PRO A 34 -55.02 4.84 -37.78
CA PRO A 34 -55.83 5.87 -38.48
C PRO A 34 -55.27 7.28 -38.31
N ASP A 35 -54.76 7.67 -37.11
CA ASP A 35 -54.17 8.99 -36.89
C ASP A 35 -52.89 9.19 -37.70
N PHE A 36 -52.09 8.12 -37.83
CA PHE A 36 -50.93 8.12 -38.73
C PHE A 36 -51.34 8.33 -40.19
N ILE A 37 -52.36 7.65 -40.65
CA ILE A 37 -52.87 7.79 -42.04
C ILE A 37 -53.40 9.20 -42.28
N SER A 38 -54.17 9.80 -41.36
CA SER A 38 -54.63 11.17 -41.46
C SER A 38 -53.47 12.15 -41.59
N SER A 39 -52.45 12.01 -40.71
CA SER A 39 -51.23 12.83 -40.73
C SER A 39 -50.42 12.64 -42.04
N LEU A 40 -50.46 11.43 -42.62
CA LEU A 40 -49.81 11.09 -43.88
C LEU A 40 -50.54 11.73 -45.09
N GLU A 41 -51.87 11.78 -45.05
CA GLU A 41 -52.69 12.42 -46.10
C GLU A 41 -52.57 13.93 -46.03
N GLU A 42 -52.50 14.53 -44.88
CA GLU A 42 -52.27 15.94 -44.64
C GLU A 42 -50.84 16.39 -44.99
N GLY A 43 -49.93 15.47 -45.23
CA GLY A 43 -48.52 15.76 -45.56
C GLY A 43 -47.71 16.29 -44.36
N ASN A 44 -48.16 16.05 -43.13
CA ASN A 44 -47.56 16.57 -41.90
C ASN A 44 -46.42 15.70 -41.34
N ILE A 45 -46.11 14.56 -41.98
CA ILE A 45 -45.05 13.65 -41.51
C ILE A 45 -43.70 14.08 -42.12
N SER A 46 -42.66 14.13 -41.26
CA SER A 46 -41.28 14.47 -41.66
C SER A 46 -40.45 13.22 -41.97
N ASN A 47 -40.45 12.25 -41.06
CA ASN A 47 -39.73 10.98 -41.21
C ASN A 47 -40.52 9.81 -40.60
N VAL A 48 -40.27 8.62 -41.17
CA VAL A 48 -40.84 7.36 -40.69
C VAL A 48 -39.74 6.31 -40.62
N ASP A 49 -39.62 5.66 -39.43
CA ASP A 49 -38.75 4.51 -39.25
C ASP A 49 -39.63 3.27 -39.18
N ILE A 50 -39.34 2.29 -40.02
CA ILE A 50 -40.12 1.05 -40.18
C ILE A 50 -39.40 -0.07 -39.44
N TYR A 51 -40.04 -0.62 -38.42
CA TYR A 51 -39.60 -1.80 -37.68
C TYR A 51 -40.49 -3.01 -38.01
N PRO A 52 -40.07 -4.23 -37.72
CA PRO A 52 -40.87 -5.44 -38.06
C PRO A 52 -42.29 -5.43 -37.45
N ASP A 53 -42.42 -4.91 -36.21
CA ASP A 53 -43.68 -4.95 -35.44
C ASP A 53 -44.39 -3.60 -35.32
N HIS A 54 -43.68 -2.48 -35.55
CA HIS A 54 -44.22 -1.13 -35.35
C HIS A 54 -43.58 -0.14 -36.32
N LEU A 55 -44.21 1.05 -36.42
CA LEU A 55 -43.65 2.22 -37.09
C LEU A 55 -43.42 3.32 -36.05
N THR A 56 -42.33 4.06 -36.20
CA THR A 56 -42.19 5.34 -35.49
C THR A 56 -42.14 6.47 -36.47
N TYR A 57 -42.80 7.59 -36.18
CA TYR A 57 -42.83 8.75 -37.07
C TYR A 57 -42.77 10.05 -36.27
N LYS A 58 -42.32 11.12 -36.96
CA LYS A 58 -42.33 12.50 -36.48
C LYS A 58 -43.18 13.38 -37.37
N LEU A 59 -43.89 14.31 -36.74
CA LEU A 59 -44.61 15.39 -37.45
C LEU A 59 -43.64 16.52 -37.76
N LYS A 60 -43.94 17.31 -38.83
CA LYS A 60 -43.11 18.46 -39.25
C LYS A 60 -43.00 19.55 -38.19
N ASP A 61 -44.04 19.72 -37.39
CA ASP A 61 -44.17 20.80 -36.40
C ASP A 61 -43.91 20.35 -34.98
N SER A 62 -43.45 19.09 -34.76
CA SER A 62 -43.24 18.53 -33.44
C SER A 62 -42.05 17.57 -33.43
N ASP A 63 -41.18 17.73 -32.42
CA ASP A 63 -40.08 16.77 -32.13
C ASP A 63 -40.55 15.50 -31.41
N THR A 64 -41.87 15.42 -31.15
CA THR A 64 -42.43 14.24 -30.45
C THR A 64 -42.40 13.02 -31.38
N LEU A 65 -41.86 11.92 -30.87
CA LEU A 65 -41.84 10.63 -31.56
C LEU A 65 -43.18 9.94 -31.30
N TYR A 66 -43.87 9.55 -32.37
CA TYR A 66 -45.12 8.76 -32.31
C TYR A 66 -44.83 7.34 -32.74
N THR A 67 -45.52 6.39 -32.12
CA THR A 67 -45.39 4.94 -32.41
C THR A 67 -46.78 4.38 -32.75
N THR A 68 -46.87 3.61 -33.86
CA THR A 68 -48.08 2.93 -34.29
C THR A 68 -47.73 1.55 -34.88
N ASP A 69 -48.73 0.68 -35.06
CA ASP A 69 -48.55 -0.65 -35.62
C ASP A 69 -48.05 -0.60 -37.07
N ASN A 70 -47.16 -1.55 -37.44
CA ASN A 70 -46.72 -1.73 -38.81
C ASN A 70 -47.76 -2.55 -39.58
N PRO A 71 -48.33 -2.02 -40.69
CA PRO A 71 -49.34 -2.78 -41.48
C PRO A 71 -48.73 -3.92 -42.33
N ASP A 72 -47.41 -4.07 -42.39
CA ASP A 72 -46.65 -5.05 -43.17
C ASP A 72 -47.19 -5.27 -44.58
N ARG A 73 -47.40 -4.17 -45.31
CA ARG A 73 -47.90 -4.19 -46.67
C ARG A 73 -46.77 -4.05 -47.69
N ASP A 74 -46.80 -4.88 -48.71
CA ASP A 74 -45.90 -4.75 -49.87
C ASP A 74 -46.05 -3.37 -50.53
N GLY A 75 -44.90 -2.73 -50.79
CA GLY A 75 -44.86 -1.37 -51.43
C GLY A 75 -45.14 -0.18 -50.49
N PHE A 76 -45.34 -0.43 -49.17
CA PHE A 76 -45.62 0.65 -48.23
C PHE A 76 -44.45 1.64 -48.11
N LYS A 77 -43.22 1.18 -48.11
CA LYS A 77 -42.00 2.01 -48.13
C LYS A 77 -41.95 2.87 -49.41
N GLU A 78 -42.28 2.31 -50.58
CA GLU A 78 -42.27 3.02 -51.82
C GLU A 78 -43.35 4.13 -51.83
N GLN A 79 -44.52 3.87 -51.27
CA GLN A 79 -45.57 4.90 -51.13
C GLN A 79 -45.15 6.07 -50.26
N LEU A 80 -44.43 5.82 -49.15
CA LEU A 80 -43.89 6.89 -48.28
C LEU A 80 -42.83 7.72 -49.02
N LEU A 81 -41.91 7.04 -49.73
CA LEU A 81 -40.87 7.71 -50.54
C LEU A 81 -41.44 8.58 -51.62
N LEU A 82 -42.48 8.09 -52.33
CA LEU A 82 -43.19 8.86 -53.39
C LEU A 82 -43.87 10.12 -52.83
N LYS A 83 -44.24 10.13 -51.54
CA LYS A 83 -44.78 11.30 -50.83
C LYS A 83 -43.68 12.24 -50.29
N GLY A 84 -42.40 11.97 -50.57
CA GLY A 84 -41.26 12.80 -50.16
C GLY A 84 -40.90 12.66 -48.69
N ILE A 85 -41.28 11.58 -48.01
CA ILE A 85 -40.99 11.34 -46.62
C ILE A 85 -39.67 10.60 -46.52
N THR A 86 -38.81 10.98 -45.57
CA THR A 86 -37.56 10.25 -45.30
C THR A 86 -37.93 8.95 -44.58
N VAL A 87 -37.51 7.80 -45.11
CA VAL A 87 -37.83 6.48 -44.57
C VAL A 87 -36.54 5.73 -44.19
N ALA A 88 -36.39 5.36 -42.95
CA ALA A 88 -35.39 4.38 -42.50
C ALA A 88 -36.10 3.01 -42.32
N ASP A 89 -35.53 1.96 -42.88
CA ASP A 89 -36.12 0.64 -42.91
C ASP A 89 -35.24 -0.33 -42.14
N HIS A 90 -35.69 -0.73 -40.97
CA HIS A 90 -35.03 -1.65 -40.03
C HIS A 90 -35.59 -3.07 -40.14
N THR A 91 -36.47 -3.36 -41.10
CA THR A 91 -37.08 -4.71 -41.26
C THR A 91 -36.11 -5.77 -41.78
N LYS A 92 -34.96 -5.37 -42.35
CA LYS A 92 -33.94 -6.23 -42.95
C LYS A 92 -32.65 -6.36 -42.12
N GLU A 93 -32.52 -5.60 -41.08
CA GLU A 93 -31.38 -5.75 -40.19
C GLU A 93 -31.62 -6.95 -39.30
N ASP A 94 -30.70 -7.92 -39.36
CA ASP A 94 -30.64 -9.10 -38.50
C ASP A 94 -30.09 -8.66 -37.14
N ASP A 95 -30.80 -7.72 -36.50
CA ASP A 95 -30.39 -7.06 -35.25
C ASP A 95 -30.30 -8.02 -34.05
N GLY A 96 -30.91 -9.20 -34.17
CA GLY A 96 -30.94 -10.16 -33.06
C GLY A 96 -29.54 -10.60 -32.62
N ILE A 97 -28.68 -10.99 -33.56
CA ILE A 97 -27.36 -11.54 -33.23
C ILE A 97 -26.43 -10.42 -32.75
N ASN A 98 -26.42 -9.26 -33.42
CA ASN A 98 -25.59 -8.13 -33.05
C ASN A 98 -25.98 -7.56 -31.67
N TYR A 99 -27.28 -7.47 -31.37
CA TYR A 99 -27.79 -7.07 -30.05
C TYR A 99 -27.32 -8.02 -28.92
N TYR A 100 -27.40 -9.34 -29.14
CA TYR A 100 -26.91 -10.31 -28.15
C TYR A 100 -25.39 -10.27 -28.01
N LEU A 101 -24.65 -10.05 -29.08
CA LEU A 101 -23.19 -9.89 -29.05
C LEU A 101 -22.79 -8.62 -28.28
N ASP A 102 -23.45 -7.50 -28.53
CA ASP A 102 -23.21 -6.26 -27.79
C ASP A 102 -23.59 -6.38 -26.30
N MET A 103 -24.68 -7.05 -25.99
CA MET A 103 -25.07 -7.34 -24.61
C MET A 103 -24.01 -8.21 -23.90
N VAL A 104 -23.56 -9.29 -24.53
CA VAL A 104 -22.50 -10.15 -23.98
C VAL A 104 -21.19 -9.39 -23.80
N PHE A 105 -20.81 -8.58 -24.80
CA PHE A 105 -19.59 -7.77 -24.72
C PHE A 105 -19.66 -6.77 -23.57
N ASN A 106 -20.77 -6.05 -23.41
CA ASN A 106 -20.98 -5.11 -22.33
C ASN A 106 -20.94 -5.77 -20.95
N VAL A 107 -21.58 -6.94 -20.79
CA VAL A 107 -21.54 -7.70 -19.53
C VAL A 107 -20.12 -8.16 -19.21
N LEU A 108 -19.37 -8.67 -20.18
CA LEU A 108 -17.97 -9.06 -20.03
C LEU A 108 -17.09 -7.85 -19.69
N PHE A 109 -17.27 -6.72 -20.36
CA PHE A 109 -16.52 -5.50 -20.09
C PHE A 109 -16.75 -4.98 -18.66
N ILE A 110 -18.00 -4.91 -18.22
CA ILE A 110 -18.37 -4.53 -16.85
C ILE A 110 -17.79 -5.53 -15.85
N GLY A 111 -17.89 -6.84 -16.11
CA GLY A 111 -17.30 -7.89 -15.28
C GLY A 111 -15.78 -7.71 -15.11
N LEU A 112 -15.08 -7.43 -16.20
CA LEU A 112 -13.64 -7.18 -16.21
C LEU A 112 -13.29 -5.89 -15.46
N LEU A 113 -14.08 -4.84 -15.60
CA LEU A 113 -13.92 -3.57 -14.88
C LEU A 113 -14.11 -3.75 -13.37
N VAL A 114 -15.18 -4.45 -12.96
CA VAL A 114 -15.44 -4.79 -11.55
C VAL A 114 -14.33 -5.67 -10.97
N PHE A 115 -13.86 -6.67 -11.74
CA PHE A 115 -12.72 -7.50 -11.34
C PHE A 115 -11.43 -6.69 -11.20
N GLY A 116 -11.16 -5.76 -12.11
CA GLY A 116 -10.03 -4.84 -12.04
C GLY A 116 -10.07 -3.96 -10.79
N ILE A 117 -11.23 -3.37 -10.49
CA ILE A 117 -11.45 -2.56 -9.28
C ILE A 117 -11.29 -3.43 -8.02
N TYR A 118 -11.86 -4.65 -8.01
CA TYR A 118 -11.69 -5.58 -6.89
C TYR A 118 -10.22 -5.93 -6.65
N LYS A 119 -9.47 -6.25 -7.70
CA LYS A 119 -8.01 -6.51 -7.62
C LYS A 119 -7.25 -5.29 -7.11
N LEU A 120 -7.55 -4.11 -7.62
CA LEU A 120 -6.94 -2.86 -7.17
C LEU A 120 -7.18 -2.62 -5.67
N ILE A 121 -8.42 -2.80 -5.20
CA ILE A 121 -8.78 -2.69 -3.79
C ILE A 121 -8.09 -3.77 -2.94
N SER A 122 -7.96 -4.98 -3.46
CA SER A 122 -7.29 -6.10 -2.78
C SER A 122 -5.81 -5.81 -2.57
N VAL A 123 -5.09 -5.38 -3.61
CA VAL A 123 -3.69 -4.95 -3.54
C VAL A 123 -3.55 -3.78 -2.56
N TYR A 124 -4.43 -2.79 -2.64
CA TYR A 124 -4.47 -1.66 -1.74
C TYR A 124 -4.61 -2.09 -0.26
N ARG A 125 -5.43 -3.11 0.05
CA ARG A 125 -5.63 -3.60 1.42
C ARG A 125 -4.46 -4.40 1.96
N SER A 126 -3.72 -5.10 1.11
CA SER A 126 -2.60 -5.97 1.51
C SER A 126 -1.26 -5.24 1.65
N THR A 127 -1.15 -4.00 1.15
CA THR A 127 0.13 -3.28 0.98
C THR A 127 0.93 -3.11 2.29
N PHE A 128 0.28 -2.91 3.44
CA PHE A 128 0.97 -2.80 4.73
C PHE A 128 0.32 -3.73 5.75
N LYS A 129 1.11 -4.62 6.36
CA LYS A 129 0.62 -5.54 7.40
C LYS A 129 0.68 -4.86 8.76
N VAL A 130 -0.43 -4.86 9.49
CA VAL A 130 -0.44 -4.47 10.90
C VAL A 130 -0.12 -5.71 11.73
N VAL A 131 0.88 -5.61 12.58
CA VAL A 131 1.31 -6.66 13.48
C VAL A 131 0.91 -6.24 14.89
N HIS A 132 0.09 -7.04 15.56
CA HIS A 132 -0.37 -6.79 16.93
C HIS A 132 0.60 -7.33 17.96
N HIS A 133 1.27 -8.44 17.64
CA HIS A 133 2.29 -9.08 18.47
C HIS A 133 3.49 -9.38 17.58
N THR A 134 4.63 -8.78 17.91
CA THR A 134 5.88 -9.00 17.17
C THR A 134 6.63 -10.24 17.66
N GLY A 135 6.33 -10.68 18.87
CA GLY A 135 6.96 -11.84 19.52
C GLY A 135 8.41 -11.62 19.98
N ILE A 136 8.93 -10.39 19.83
CA ILE A 136 10.31 -10.03 20.15
C ILE A 136 10.30 -9.12 21.38
N LYS A 137 11.07 -9.46 22.42
CA LYS A 137 11.17 -8.69 23.65
C LYS A 137 12.54 -8.05 23.82
N PHE A 138 12.66 -7.10 24.75
CA PHE A 138 13.92 -6.43 25.06
C PHE A 138 15.00 -7.33 25.65
N ASP A 139 14.65 -8.44 26.26
CA ASP A 139 15.57 -9.46 26.76
C ASP A 139 16.34 -10.18 25.64
N GLN A 140 15.78 -10.18 24.43
CA GLN A 140 16.41 -10.73 23.23
C GLN A 140 17.33 -9.74 22.51
N ILE A 141 17.50 -8.53 23.06
CA ILE A 141 18.32 -7.48 22.48
C ILE A 141 19.41 -7.10 23.47
N ALA A 142 20.66 -7.36 23.12
CA ALA A 142 21.80 -6.93 23.92
C ALA A 142 22.03 -5.42 23.81
N GLY A 143 22.46 -4.79 24.88
CA GLY A 143 22.83 -3.38 24.94
C GLY A 143 21.66 -2.40 24.74
N MET A 144 21.97 -1.23 24.18
CA MET A 144 21.04 -0.12 23.90
C MET A 144 20.21 0.35 25.11
N ASN A 145 20.72 0.19 26.33
CA ASN A 145 19.96 0.43 27.57
C ASN A 145 19.38 1.84 27.68
N ASN A 146 20.13 2.86 27.26
CA ASN A 146 19.64 4.24 27.25
C ASN A 146 18.52 4.43 26.23
N VAL A 147 18.69 3.89 25.01
CA VAL A 147 17.69 3.97 23.95
C VAL A 147 16.42 3.22 24.32
N LYS A 148 16.56 2.01 24.92
CA LYS A 148 15.41 1.23 25.45
C LYS A 148 14.60 2.03 26.44
N ARG A 149 15.26 2.65 27.44
CA ARG A 149 14.60 3.44 28.48
C ARG A 149 13.88 4.65 27.89
N ASP A 150 14.58 5.46 27.10
CA ASP A 150 14.03 6.67 26.52
C ASP A 150 12.85 6.39 25.59
N MET A 151 12.99 5.40 24.71
CA MET A 151 11.93 5.02 23.78
C MET A 151 10.71 4.42 24.48
N THR A 152 10.91 3.68 25.58
CA THR A 152 9.79 3.16 26.39
C THR A 152 8.99 4.30 27.02
N LEU A 153 9.66 5.35 27.50
CA LEU A 153 8.98 6.54 28.01
C LEU A 153 8.15 7.22 26.91
N LEU A 154 8.70 7.35 25.69
CA LEU A 154 8.00 7.94 24.55
C LEU A 154 6.73 7.15 24.21
N VAL A 155 6.82 5.82 24.18
CA VAL A 155 5.66 5.00 23.83
C VAL A 155 4.59 5.02 24.92
N ASN A 156 4.96 5.18 26.18
CA ASN A 156 3.98 5.39 27.25
C ASN A 156 3.15 6.66 27.03
N TYR A 157 3.76 7.74 26.49
CA TYR A 157 2.99 8.93 26.08
C TYR A 157 2.06 8.67 24.89
N LEU A 158 2.39 7.73 24.01
CA LEU A 158 1.49 7.35 22.91
C LEU A 158 0.24 6.62 23.39
N LYS A 159 0.32 5.88 24.50
CA LYS A 159 -0.82 5.13 25.06
C LYS A 159 -1.86 6.04 25.67
N ASP A 160 -1.43 7.11 26.32
CA ASP A 160 -2.32 8.12 26.90
C ASP A 160 -1.92 9.54 26.47
N PRO A 161 -2.25 9.91 25.22
CA PRO A 161 -1.91 11.23 24.69
C PRO A 161 -2.63 12.38 25.45
N LYS A 162 -3.77 12.10 26.07
CA LYS A 162 -4.54 13.11 26.82
C LYS A 162 -3.84 13.46 28.13
N ALA A 163 -3.38 12.47 28.87
CA ALA A 163 -2.61 12.68 30.10
C ALA A 163 -1.28 13.41 29.82
N ALA A 164 -0.61 13.09 28.70
CA ALA A 164 0.60 13.80 28.27
C ALA A 164 0.30 15.27 27.95
N ALA A 165 -0.77 15.55 27.22
CA ALA A 165 -1.20 16.92 26.87
C ALA A 165 -1.57 17.74 28.10
N GLN A 166 -2.25 17.17 29.09
CA GLN A 166 -2.59 17.82 30.35
C GLN A 166 -1.36 18.24 31.16
N LYS A 167 -0.26 17.49 31.03
CA LYS A 167 1.05 17.82 31.63
C LYS A 167 1.89 18.77 30.80
N GLY A 168 1.37 19.31 29.70
CA GLY A 168 2.08 20.21 28.79
C GLY A 168 3.18 19.54 27.98
N ILE A 169 3.21 18.19 27.92
CA ILE A 169 4.22 17.45 27.19
C ILE A 169 3.88 17.46 25.70
N ARG A 170 4.79 18.02 24.90
CA ARG A 170 4.65 17.99 23.44
C ARG A 170 4.89 16.56 22.93
N PRO A 171 3.96 15.96 22.18
CA PRO A 171 4.15 14.63 21.65
C PRO A 171 5.26 14.62 20.61
N ILE A 172 6.19 13.68 20.75
CA ILE A 172 7.22 13.38 19.76
C ILE A 172 6.57 12.57 18.64
N LYS A 173 6.75 13.04 17.41
CA LYS A 173 6.11 12.45 16.23
C LYS A 173 7.02 11.44 15.52
N GLY A 174 8.32 11.68 15.54
CA GLY A 174 9.27 10.88 14.82
C GLY A 174 10.62 10.74 15.50
N VAL A 175 11.25 9.60 15.26
CA VAL A 175 12.58 9.22 15.75
C VAL A 175 13.39 8.67 14.60
N ILE A 176 14.66 9.09 14.48
CA ILE A 176 15.63 8.47 13.56
C ILE A 176 16.59 7.58 14.35
N LEU A 177 16.70 6.34 13.90
CA LEU A 177 17.75 5.40 14.32
C LEU A 177 18.83 5.39 13.24
N GLU A 178 19.97 5.98 13.51
CA GLU A 178 21.13 6.01 12.61
C GLU A 178 22.15 4.98 13.03
N GLY A 179 22.84 4.37 12.09
CA GLY A 179 24.00 3.52 12.35
C GLY A 179 24.22 2.47 11.29
N PRO A 180 25.37 1.77 11.34
CA PRO A 180 25.71 0.76 10.35
C PRO A 180 24.69 -0.39 10.32
N PRO A 181 24.57 -1.12 9.18
CA PRO A 181 23.69 -2.27 9.07
C PRO A 181 24.09 -3.38 10.05
N GLY A 182 23.14 -4.25 10.38
CA GLY A 182 23.42 -5.41 11.26
C GLY A 182 23.43 -5.13 12.76
N ASN A 183 23.17 -3.90 13.22
CA ASN A 183 23.18 -3.55 14.64
C ASN A 183 21.77 -3.53 15.29
N GLY A 184 20.81 -4.25 14.71
CA GLY A 184 19.55 -4.53 15.39
C GLY A 184 18.51 -3.40 15.38
N LYS A 185 18.63 -2.35 14.53
CA LYS A 185 17.65 -1.23 14.45
C LYS A 185 16.20 -1.73 14.25
N THR A 186 16.01 -2.66 13.33
CA THR A 186 14.69 -3.26 13.03
C THR A 186 14.20 -4.16 14.18
N LEU A 187 15.11 -4.92 14.77
CA LEU A 187 14.82 -5.78 15.93
C LEU A 187 14.37 -4.95 17.13
N PHE A 188 15.07 -3.85 17.41
CA PHE A 188 14.74 -2.88 18.45
C PHE A 188 13.33 -2.31 18.29
N ALA A 189 12.97 -1.86 17.08
CA ALA A 189 11.65 -1.29 16.84
C ALA A 189 10.51 -2.30 17.06
N ARG A 190 10.75 -3.57 16.72
CA ARG A 190 9.80 -4.66 16.97
C ARG A 190 9.66 -4.95 18.47
N ALA A 191 10.77 -5.03 19.20
CA ALA A 191 10.75 -5.25 20.63
C ALA A 191 10.08 -4.10 21.38
N LEU A 192 10.33 -2.86 20.97
CA LEU A 192 9.67 -1.69 21.53
C LEU A 192 8.14 -1.78 21.38
N ALA A 193 7.65 -2.22 20.23
CA ALA A 193 6.22 -2.37 19.98
C ALA A 193 5.61 -3.48 20.86
N GLU A 194 6.30 -4.61 21.02
CA GLU A 194 5.86 -5.72 21.87
C GLU A 194 5.79 -5.33 23.35
N GLU A 195 6.89 -4.81 23.90
CA GLU A 195 6.97 -4.37 25.29
C GLU A 195 5.95 -3.29 25.62
N SER A 196 5.70 -2.43 24.64
CA SER A 196 4.76 -1.34 24.80
C SER A 196 3.32 -1.75 24.48
N LYS A 197 3.07 -2.97 23.99
CA LYS A 197 1.74 -3.47 23.61
C LYS A 197 1.02 -2.51 22.64
N VAL A 198 1.73 -2.00 21.63
CA VAL A 198 1.20 -1.12 20.60
C VAL A 198 1.27 -1.79 19.24
N ASN A 199 0.40 -1.41 18.33
CA ASN A 199 0.40 -1.92 16.97
C ASN A 199 1.67 -1.52 16.22
N PHE A 200 2.14 -2.38 15.33
CA PHE A 200 3.37 -2.19 14.59
C PHE A 200 3.13 -2.35 13.09
N ILE A 201 3.65 -1.41 12.29
CA ILE A 201 3.66 -1.51 10.84
C ILE A 201 5.09 -1.31 10.38
N ALA A 202 5.69 -2.33 9.77
CA ALA A 202 7.01 -2.24 9.16
C ALA A 202 6.89 -2.12 7.64
N THR A 203 7.75 -1.29 7.06
CA THR A 203 7.92 -1.11 5.62
C THR A 203 9.36 -0.70 5.32
N LYS A 204 9.78 -0.81 4.09
CA LYS A 204 11.08 -0.31 3.62
C LYS A 204 10.88 0.97 2.81
N GLY A 205 11.86 1.84 2.80
CA GLY A 205 11.83 3.02 1.94
C GLY A 205 11.63 2.66 0.47
N ALA A 206 12.27 1.61 -0.03
CA ALA A 206 12.10 1.12 -1.38
C ALA A 206 10.66 0.73 -1.75
N ASP A 207 9.81 0.36 -0.77
CA ASP A 207 8.40 0.02 -1.02
C ASP A 207 7.59 1.19 -1.56
N PHE A 208 8.05 2.43 -1.34
CA PHE A 208 7.40 3.65 -1.83
C PHE A 208 7.85 4.04 -3.23
N GLN A 209 8.99 3.55 -3.67
CA GLN A 209 9.46 3.76 -5.04
C GLN A 209 8.58 2.98 -6.01
N SER A 210 8.19 3.60 -7.13
CA SER A 210 7.34 2.98 -8.14
C SER A 210 7.67 3.56 -9.50
N ALA A 211 7.68 2.71 -10.52
CA ALA A 211 7.79 3.16 -11.92
C ALA A 211 6.58 4.00 -12.37
N LEU A 212 5.44 3.89 -11.68
CA LEU A 212 4.25 4.68 -11.95
C LEU A 212 4.26 5.95 -11.10
N MET A 213 4.25 7.10 -11.74
CA MET A 213 4.20 8.40 -11.10
C MET A 213 3.02 8.50 -10.11
N SER A 214 3.24 9.13 -8.99
CA SER A 214 2.26 9.37 -7.92
C SER A 214 1.87 8.15 -7.07
N MET A 215 2.29 6.95 -7.38
CA MET A 215 1.99 5.76 -6.57
C MET A 215 2.72 5.79 -5.22
N GLY A 216 3.94 6.32 -5.17
CA GLY A 216 4.71 6.44 -3.94
C GLY A 216 4.01 7.35 -2.92
N ALA A 217 3.60 8.53 -3.33
CA ALA A 217 2.86 9.47 -2.47
C ALA A 217 1.52 8.88 -1.99
N MET A 218 0.83 8.12 -2.85
CA MET A 218 -0.41 7.43 -2.48
C MET A 218 -0.14 6.34 -1.43
N LYS A 219 0.94 5.56 -1.56
CA LYS A 219 1.33 4.55 -0.56
C LYS A 219 1.64 5.19 0.80
N ILE A 220 2.29 6.36 0.84
CA ILE A 220 2.50 7.11 2.10
C ILE A 220 1.16 7.44 2.76
N LYS A 221 0.23 8.06 2.04
CA LYS A 221 -1.12 8.37 2.57
C LYS A 221 -1.82 7.14 3.12
N LEU A 222 -1.66 6.01 2.45
CA LEU A 222 -2.22 4.71 2.81
C LEU A 222 -1.64 4.19 4.12
N LEU A 223 -0.30 4.22 4.25
CA LEU A 223 0.42 3.83 5.45
C LEU A 223 -0.08 4.61 6.66
N PHE A 224 -0.10 5.94 6.56
CA PHE A 224 -0.57 6.81 7.64
C PHE A 224 -2.06 6.64 7.95
N SER A 225 -2.91 6.47 6.93
CA SER A 225 -4.34 6.17 7.12
C SER A 225 -4.54 4.83 7.86
N LYS A 226 -3.72 3.82 7.55
CA LYS A 226 -3.77 2.52 8.20
C LYS A 226 -3.31 2.62 9.67
N ALA A 227 -2.24 3.35 9.93
CA ALA A 227 -1.76 3.62 11.28
C ALA A 227 -2.81 4.36 12.12
N ARG A 228 -3.47 5.40 11.55
CA ARG A 228 -4.57 6.13 12.23
C ARG A 228 -5.75 5.24 12.64
N ARG A 229 -6.04 4.20 11.88
CA ARG A 229 -7.12 3.23 12.19
C ARG A 229 -6.73 2.21 13.25
N ASN A 230 -5.44 2.04 13.49
CA ASN A 230 -4.87 1.04 14.41
C ASN A 230 -4.04 1.70 15.52
N ARG A 231 -4.52 2.82 16.06
CA ARG A 231 -3.86 3.53 17.17
C ARG A 231 -4.04 2.80 18.50
N PRO A 232 -3.07 2.85 19.44
CA PRO A 232 -1.71 3.39 19.28
C PRO A 232 -0.86 2.53 18.36
N CYS A 233 0.00 3.17 17.53
CA CYS A 233 0.73 2.48 16.47
C CYS A 233 2.14 3.05 16.27
N ILE A 234 3.12 2.15 16.09
CA ILE A 234 4.47 2.50 15.62
C ILE A 234 4.55 2.18 14.13
N ILE A 235 4.93 3.17 13.32
CA ILE A 235 5.34 3.00 11.92
C ILE A 235 6.85 2.90 11.89
N PHE A 236 7.39 1.79 11.42
CA PHE A 236 8.82 1.62 11.21
C PHE A 236 9.13 1.61 9.71
N ILE A 237 10.05 2.48 9.30
CA ILE A 237 10.51 2.58 7.90
C ILE A 237 12.00 2.26 7.88
N ASP A 238 12.34 1.10 7.36
CA ASP A 238 13.73 0.70 7.16
C ASP A 238 14.31 1.33 5.88
N GLU A 239 15.64 1.46 5.81
CA GLU A 239 16.30 2.09 4.67
C GLU A 239 15.67 3.45 4.32
N PHE A 240 15.46 4.27 5.36
CA PHE A 240 14.73 5.54 5.24
C PHE A 240 15.42 6.53 4.30
N ASP A 241 16.73 6.46 4.16
CA ASP A 241 17.53 7.21 3.21
C ASP A 241 17.06 7.02 1.76
N SER A 242 16.56 5.85 1.37
CA SER A 242 16.08 5.61 0.00
C SER A 242 14.94 6.53 -0.45
N ILE A 243 14.18 7.10 0.50
CA ILE A 243 13.08 8.04 0.22
C ILE A 243 13.27 9.40 0.87
N GLY A 244 14.16 9.50 1.85
CA GLY A 244 14.40 10.68 2.65
C GLY A 244 15.60 11.50 2.19
N GLU A 245 16.23 11.20 1.07
CA GLU A 245 17.37 11.94 0.54
C GLU A 245 17.04 13.40 0.23
N ARG A 246 18.09 14.25 0.25
CA ARG A 246 17.99 15.66 -0.08
C ARG A 246 17.34 15.87 -1.44
N ARG A 247 16.44 16.85 -1.51
CA ARG A 247 15.68 17.16 -2.72
C ARG A 247 16.59 17.65 -3.84
N ASN A 248 16.43 17.05 -5.01
CA ASN A 248 17.04 17.52 -6.25
C ASN A 248 15.96 18.17 -7.13
N TYR A 249 16.01 19.51 -7.26
CA TYR A 249 15.01 20.27 -8.05
C TYR A 249 15.33 20.32 -9.54
N ALA A 250 16.58 20.06 -9.91
CA ALA A 250 17.05 20.05 -11.31
C ALA A 250 17.03 18.65 -11.93
N GLY A 251 16.52 17.66 -11.21
CA GLY A 251 16.66 16.24 -11.53
C GLY A 251 15.63 15.66 -12.48
N THR A 252 15.75 14.38 -12.69
CA THR A 252 14.93 13.53 -13.56
C THR A 252 13.50 13.35 -13.04
N GLY A 253 12.66 12.60 -13.75
CA GLY A 253 11.32 12.21 -13.29
C GLY A 253 11.32 11.46 -11.96
N ILE A 254 12.37 10.68 -11.67
CA ILE A 254 12.56 9.94 -10.41
C ILE A 254 12.76 10.91 -9.25
N ASP A 255 13.57 11.96 -9.42
CA ASP A 255 13.81 12.98 -8.39
C ASP A 255 12.53 13.74 -8.04
N LYS A 256 11.71 14.05 -9.05
CA LYS A 256 10.39 14.69 -8.86
C LYS A 256 9.44 13.80 -8.04
N GLU A 257 9.44 12.50 -8.29
CA GLU A 257 8.62 11.56 -7.52
C GLU A 257 9.12 11.41 -6.08
N ASN A 258 10.44 11.33 -5.84
CA ASN A 258 11.03 11.32 -4.50
C ASN A 258 10.69 12.60 -3.74
N ASN A 259 10.82 13.76 -4.35
CA ASN A 259 10.42 15.05 -3.75
C ASN A 259 8.93 15.07 -3.36
N ARG A 260 8.06 14.41 -4.16
CA ARG A 260 6.63 14.30 -3.90
C ARG A 260 6.35 13.35 -2.72
N ILE A 261 7.07 12.24 -2.63
CA ILE A 261 7.00 11.28 -1.51
C ILE A 261 7.38 12.00 -0.22
N ILE A 262 8.53 12.70 -0.19
CA ILE A 262 8.99 13.47 0.96
C ILE A 262 7.93 14.51 1.37
N THR A 263 7.45 15.31 0.42
CA THR A 263 6.45 16.34 0.69
C THR A 263 5.15 15.74 1.26
N THR A 264 4.72 14.59 0.74
CA THR A 264 3.53 13.90 1.25
C THR A 264 3.76 13.39 2.67
N MET A 265 4.93 12.83 2.96
CA MET A 265 5.28 12.37 4.31
C MET A 265 5.31 13.53 5.30
N LEU A 266 5.92 14.66 4.94
CA LEU A 266 5.93 15.86 5.75
C LEU A 266 4.51 16.34 6.08
N ASN A 267 3.63 16.39 5.09
CA ASN A 267 2.23 16.79 5.28
C ASN A 267 1.47 15.83 6.20
N GLU A 268 1.69 14.51 6.08
CA GLU A 268 1.09 13.52 6.95
C GLU A 268 1.58 13.66 8.41
N MET A 269 2.87 13.94 8.62
CA MET A 269 3.45 14.17 9.95
C MET A 269 3.02 15.51 10.54
N ASP A 270 2.94 16.58 9.74
CA ASP A 270 2.47 17.89 10.17
C ASP A 270 1.00 17.85 10.60
N GLY A 271 0.19 17.02 9.94
CA GLY A 271 -1.20 16.76 10.30
C GLY A 271 -1.41 15.96 11.58
N PHE A 272 -0.35 15.54 12.30
CA PHE A 272 -0.49 14.86 13.58
C PHE A 272 -0.94 15.84 14.66
N THR A 273 -2.11 15.58 15.23
CA THR A 273 -2.60 16.22 16.45
C THR A 273 -1.91 15.61 17.68
N PRO A 274 -1.91 16.27 18.83
CA PRO A 274 -1.40 15.71 20.09
C PRO A 274 -2.01 14.33 20.44
N SER A 275 -3.23 14.06 19.96
CA SER A 275 -3.95 12.81 20.20
C SER A 275 -3.81 11.78 19.08
N SER A 276 -2.85 11.96 18.15
CA SER A 276 -2.71 11.04 17.00
C SER A 276 -2.33 9.62 17.39
N GLY A 277 -1.61 9.42 18.51
CA GLY A 277 -1.21 8.09 18.99
C GLY A 277 -0.34 7.31 17.98
N ILE A 278 0.46 8.01 17.16
CA ILE A 278 1.33 7.42 16.15
C ILE A 278 2.76 7.92 16.38
N LEU A 279 3.71 7.01 16.36
CA LEU A 279 5.15 7.28 16.34
C LEU A 279 5.73 6.75 15.03
N VAL A 280 6.50 7.58 14.32
CA VAL A 280 7.24 7.17 13.13
C VAL A 280 8.70 6.94 13.53
N ILE A 281 9.24 5.77 13.22
CA ILE A 281 10.65 5.44 13.45
C ILE A 281 11.28 5.18 12.08
N GLY A 282 12.22 6.05 11.67
CA GLY A 282 13.03 5.84 10.47
C GLY A 282 14.39 5.22 10.84
N ALA A 283 14.80 4.18 10.15
CA ALA A 283 16.14 3.62 10.26
C ALA A 283 16.96 3.98 9.02
N THR A 284 18.15 4.51 9.22
CA THR A 284 19.07 4.92 8.15
C THR A 284 20.51 4.56 8.47
N ASN A 285 21.31 4.41 7.44
CA ASN A 285 22.77 4.26 7.59
C ASN A 285 23.47 5.62 7.60
N SER A 286 22.83 6.69 7.10
CA SER A 286 23.41 8.04 7.04
C SER A 286 22.37 9.10 7.32
N PHE A 287 22.49 9.75 8.47
CA PHE A 287 21.66 10.89 8.83
C PHE A 287 21.96 12.12 7.95
N ALA A 288 23.21 12.27 7.54
CA ALA A 288 23.66 13.41 6.75
C ALA A 288 23.04 13.45 5.33
N SER A 289 22.59 12.30 4.81
CA SER A 289 21.94 12.20 3.50
C SER A 289 20.48 12.67 3.51
N LEU A 290 19.85 12.74 4.69
CA LEU A 290 18.42 13.06 4.81
C LEU A 290 18.12 14.54 4.50
N ASP A 291 16.93 14.76 3.92
CA ASP A 291 16.40 16.10 3.67
C ASP A 291 16.27 16.88 4.98
N PRO A 292 16.86 18.07 5.08
CA PRO A 292 16.79 18.90 6.30
C PRO A 292 15.35 19.19 6.78
N ALA A 293 14.38 19.19 5.88
CA ALA A 293 12.99 19.40 6.24
C ALA A 293 12.39 18.25 7.06
N LEU A 294 12.86 17.00 6.88
CA LEU A 294 12.43 15.84 7.67
C LEU A 294 12.92 15.93 9.12
N ILE A 295 14.15 16.40 9.33
CA ILE A 295 14.83 16.43 10.63
C ILE A 295 14.60 17.70 11.44
N ARG A 296 13.64 18.54 11.03
CA ARG A 296 13.21 19.73 11.78
C ARG A 296 12.31 19.32 12.96
N ALA A 297 12.38 20.16 14.02
CA ALA A 297 11.50 20.03 15.20
C ALA A 297 10.01 19.96 14.80
N GLY A 298 9.29 19.02 15.36
CA GLY A 298 7.88 18.74 15.04
C GLY A 298 7.66 17.66 14.00
N ARG A 299 8.75 17.02 13.54
CA ARG A 299 8.73 15.88 12.59
C ARG A 299 9.56 14.74 13.16
N PHE A 300 10.83 14.58 12.74
CA PHE A 300 11.74 13.66 13.40
C PHE A 300 12.52 14.43 14.49
N ASP A 301 11.93 14.45 15.68
CA ASP A 301 12.41 15.27 16.79
C ASP A 301 13.65 14.69 17.50
N LEU A 302 13.79 13.36 17.45
CA LEU A 302 14.84 12.64 18.14
C LEU A 302 15.70 11.84 17.17
N LYS A 303 16.97 11.74 17.54
CA LYS A 303 17.96 10.95 16.83
C LYS A 303 18.74 10.10 17.83
N TYR A 304 18.84 8.81 17.55
CA TYR A 304 19.69 7.89 18.28
C TYR A 304 20.70 7.24 17.34
N HIS A 305 21.96 7.25 17.77
CA HIS A 305 23.02 6.52 17.06
C HIS A 305 23.14 5.11 17.63
N ILE A 306 22.99 4.10 16.78
CA ILE A 306 23.15 2.70 17.07
C ILE A 306 24.40 2.20 16.33
N GLY A 307 25.55 2.37 16.99
CA GLY A 307 26.85 1.94 16.47
C GLY A 307 27.10 0.44 16.67
N ASN A 308 28.32 0.03 16.38
CA ASN A 308 28.79 -1.31 16.71
C ASN A 308 28.77 -1.51 18.22
N PRO A 309 28.58 -2.77 18.70
CA PRO A 309 28.44 -3.06 20.10
C PRO A 309 29.71 -2.70 20.89
N ASP A 310 29.53 -2.04 22.02
CA ASP A 310 30.58 -1.79 23.01
C ASP A 310 31.01 -3.09 23.70
N PRO A 311 32.11 -3.13 24.48
CA PRO A 311 32.61 -4.36 25.08
C PRO A 311 31.59 -5.10 25.95
N GLU A 312 30.75 -4.37 26.69
CA GLU A 312 29.74 -4.98 27.56
C GLU A 312 28.58 -5.56 26.72
N THR A 313 28.12 -4.82 25.70
CA THR A 313 27.12 -5.31 24.74
C THR A 313 27.65 -6.56 23.99
N ARG A 314 28.94 -6.61 23.64
CA ARG A 314 29.52 -7.79 22.99
C ARG A 314 29.49 -9.01 23.95
N LYS A 315 29.80 -8.85 25.23
CA LYS A 315 29.67 -9.93 26.20
C LYS A 315 28.24 -10.41 26.33
N GLU A 316 27.26 -9.48 26.37
CA GLU A 316 25.83 -9.84 26.38
C GLU A 316 25.44 -10.65 25.15
N LEU A 317 25.88 -10.23 23.92
CA LEU A 317 25.65 -10.95 22.68
C LEU A 317 26.27 -12.34 22.69
N ILE A 318 27.51 -12.46 23.19
CA ILE A 318 28.19 -13.76 23.33
C ILE A 318 27.36 -14.67 24.23
N ARG A 319 26.94 -14.22 25.41
CA ARG A 319 26.07 -14.99 26.31
C ARG A 319 24.78 -15.42 25.63
N LEU A 320 24.13 -14.48 24.93
CA LEU A 320 22.87 -14.72 24.24
C LEU A 320 23.01 -15.82 23.18
N TYR A 321 24.03 -15.72 22.33
CA TYR A 321 24.20 -16.63 21.19
C TYR A 321 24.98 -17.91 21.51
N THR A 322 25.64 -18.00 22.68
CA THR A 322 26.28 -19.22 23.16
C THR A 322 25.43 -19.99 24.17
N ASN A 323 24.26 -19.48 24.52
CA ASN A 323 23.35 -20.17 25.41
C ASN A 323 23.01 -21.58 24.87
N GLY A 324 23.28 -22.62 25.69
CA GLY A 324 23.12 -24.02 25.27
C GLY A 324 24.24 -24.57 24.39
N LYS A 325 25.34 -23.83 24.18
CA LYS A 325 26.53 -24.28 23.46
C LYS A 325 27.71 -24.34 24.38
N GLN A 326 28.54 -25.38 24.26
CA GLN A 326 29.76 -25.50 25.06
C GLN A 326 30.92 -24.81 24.31
N LEU A 327 31.56 -23.85 24.97
CA LEU A 327 32.79 -23.22 24.51
C LEU A 327 33.99 -23.92 25.16
N SER A 328 35.09 -24.06 24.45
CA SER A 328 36.32 -24.57 25.07
C SER A 328 36.81 -23.61 26.16
N PRO A 329 37.47 -24.14 27.24
CA PRO A 329 37.83 -23.35 28.40
C PRO A 329 38.70 -22.11 28.13
N ASP A 330 39.42 -22.10 27.03
CA ASP A 330 40.24 -20.98 26.58
C ASP A 330 39.45 -19.85 25.92
N LEU A 331 38.16 -20.06 25.62
CA LEU A 331 37.26 -19.08 24.97
C LEU A 331 36.36 -18.38 25.98
N GLY A 332 36.95 -17.67 26.91
CA GLY A 332 36.21 -16.84 27.85
C GLY A 332 35.54 -15.63 27.15
N GLU A 333 34.42 -15.16 27.73
CA GLU A 333 33.64 -14.01 27.19
C GLU A 333 34.51 -12.78 26.92
N GLY A 334 35.48 -12.48 27.77
CA GLY A 334 36.39 -11.35 27.60
C GLY A 334 37.22 -11.48 26.34
N ARG A 335 37.85 -12.66 26.13
CA ARG A 335 38.68 -12.94 24.95
C ARG A 335 37.86 -12.86 23.65
N LEU A 336 36.66 -13.45 23.66
CA LEU A 336 35.76 -13.37 22.51
C LEU A 336 35.28 -11.92 22.23
N SER A 337 34.97 -11.17 23.30
CA SER A 337 34.60 -9.76 23.19
C SER A 337 35.69 -8.91 22.52
N ASP A 338 36.96 -9.19 22.88
CA ASP A 338 38.11 -8.47 22.30
C ASP A 338 38.34 -8.90 20.85
N MET A 339 38.21 -10.19 20.53
CA MET A 339 38.32 -10.72 19.15
C MET A 339 37.25 -10.16 18.22
N PHE A 340 36.04 -9.91 18.74
CA PHE A 340 34.91 -9.38 17.99
C PHE A 340 34.83 -7.86 17.99
N LYS A 341 35.91 -7.17 18.34
CA LYS A 341 36.02 -5.71 18.26
C LYS A 341 35.71 -5.26 16.83
N ASP A 342 34.97 -4.17 16.72
CA ASP A 342 34.54 -3.51 15.48
C ASP A 342 33.54 -4.29 14.61
N LEU A 343 33.12 -5.49 15.03
CA LEU A 343 32.08 -6.26 14.36
C LEU A 343 30.69 -5.76 14.70
N SER A 344 29.76 -5.88 13.75
CA SER A 344 28.32 -5.66 13.98
C SER A 344 27.71 -6.82 14.79
N CYS A 345 26.56 -6.58 15.40
CA CYS A 345 25.83 -7.62 16.13
C CYS A 345 25.49 -8.83 15.25
N ALA A 346 25.14 -8.61 14.00
CA ALA A 346 24.81 -9.67 13.03
C ALA A 346 26.03 -10.51 12.62
N GLU A 347 27.20 -9.89 12.51
CA GLU A 347 28.45 -10.63 12.25
C GLU A 347 28.83 -11.51 13.41
N ILE A 348 28.74 -11.01 14.66
CA ILE A 348 28.99 -11.78 15.89
C ILE A 348 28.03 -12.99 15.96
N GLU A 349 26.74 -12.76 15.77
CA GLU A 349 25.73 -13.83 15.71
C GLU A 349 26.09 -14.88 14.65
N THR A 350 26.42 -14.44 13.44
CA THR A 350 26.74 -15.32 12.33
C THR A 350 27.99 -16.15 12.60
N ILE A 351 29.05 -15.55 13.18
CA ILE A 351 30.28 -16.28 13.55
C ILE A 351 29.97 -17.34 14.60
N LEU A 352 29.26 -16.98 15.68
CA LEU A 352 28.98 -17.91 16.77
C LEU A 352 28.05 -19.07 16.36
N ASN A 353 27.09 -18.81 15.47
CA ASN A 353 26.22 -19.86 14.93
C ASN A 353 26.96 -20.76 13.94
N LYS A 354 27.81 -20.18 13.09
CA LYS A 354 28.57 -20.94 12.10
C LYS A 354 29.69 -21.76 12.74
N SER A 355 30.35 -21.24 13.79
CA SER A 355 31.34 -22.02 14.57
C SER A 355 30.71 -23.22 15.28
N ALA A 356 29.52 -23.06 15.84
CA ALA A 356 28.76 -24.18 16.39
C ALA A 356 28.42 -25.24 15.32
N SER A 357 28.06 -24.82 14.12
CA SER A 357 27.79 -25.73 13.01
C SER A 357 29.07 -26.48 12.57
N ILE A 358 30.24 -25.81 12.59
CA ILE A 358 31.54 -26.43 12.26
C ILE A 358 31.91 -27.45 13.30
N ALA A 359 31.77 -27.12 14.60
CA ALA A 359 32.06 -28.06 15.69
C ALA A 359 31.14 -29.29 15.59
N LEU A 360 29.86 -29.10 15.34
CA LEU A 360 28.89 -30.19 15.16
C LEU A 360 29.27 -31.11 14.00
N ALA A 361 29.70 -30.55 12.88
CA ALA A 361 30.14 -31.32 11.70
C ALA A 361 31.39 -32.17 11.95
N LYS A 362 32.21 -31.79 12.93
CA LYS A 362 33.37 -32.54 13.41
C LYS A 362 33.04 -33.53 14.54
N ASN A 363 31.76 -33.64 14.92
CA ASN A 363 31.32 -34.38 16.13
C ASN A 363 32.01 -33.89 17.43
N ALA A 364 32.44 -32.63 17.48
CA ALA A 364 33.05 -32.03 18.65
C ALA A 364 31.95 -31.59 19.64
N GLN A 365 32.23 -31.77 20.95
CA GLN A 365 31.29 -31.33 22.00
C GLN A 365 31.43 -29.83 22.29
N GLU A 366 32.58 -29.26 22.02
CA GLU A 366 32.90 -27.86 22.32
C GLU A 366 33.31 -27.09 21.07
N ILE A 367 32.99 -25.79 21.07
CA ILE A 367 33.43 -24.86 20.04
C ILE A 367 34.83 -24.39 20.38
N THR A 368 35.76 -24.54 19.48
CA THR A 368 37.17 -24.16 19.65
C THR A 368 37.51 -22.86 18.93
N LEU A 369 38.69 -22.28 19.25
CA LEU A 369 39.19 -21.08 18.56
C LEU A 369 39.33 -21.32 17.07
N SER A 370 39.74 -22.52 16.66
CA SER A 370 39.86 -22.87 15.23
C SER A 370 38.51 -22.85 14.51
N ASP A 371 37.39 -23.20 15.19
CA ASP A 371 36.05 -23.17 14.62
C ASP A 371 35.56 -21.72 14.43
N ILE A 372 35.86 -20.84 15.41
CA ILE A 372 35.55 -19.40 15.33
C ILE A 372 36.34 -18.75 14.19
N SER A 373 37.64 -19.01 14.10
CA SER A 373 38.47 -18.48 13.03
C SER A 373 38.00 -18.97 11.66
N ALA A 374 37.72 -20.26 11.51
CA ALA A 374 37.17 -20.82 10.28
C ALA A 374 35.78 -20.26 9.93
N ALA A 375 34.96 -19.95 10.92
CA ALA A 375 33.65 -19.30 10.70
C ALA A 375 33.82 -17.88 10.22
N ALA A 376 34.71 -17.10 10.81
CA ALA A 376 35.01 -15.73 10.43
C ALA A 376 35.58 -15.65 9.00
N ASP A 377 36.54 -16.50 8.66
CA ASP A 377 37.12 -16.58 7.31
C ASP A 377 36.06 -16.89 6.25
N LYS A 378 35.11 -17.80 6.55
CA LYS A 378 34.02 -18.16 5.64
C LYS A 378 33.04 -17.00 5.35
N ILE A 379 32.98 -15.98 6.19
CA ILE A 379 32.15 -14.78 5.98
C ILE A 379 32.95 -13.56 5.59
N GLY A 380 34.27 -13.71 5.43
CA GLY A 380 35.18 -12.66 5.00
C GLY A 380 35.48 -11.60 6.06
N VAL A 381 35.31 -11.94 7.34
CA VAL A 381 35.53 -11.05 8.49
C VAL A 381 36.89 -11.34 9.12
N LYS A 382 37.65 -10.30 9.41
CA LYS A 382 38.93 -10.40 10.13
C LYS A 382 38.73 -10.25 11.63
N LEU A 383 39.15 -11.25 12.38
CA LEU A 383 39.17 -11.16 13.84
C LEU A 383 40.42 -10.41 14.31
N VAL A 384 40.30 -9.69 15.41
CA VAL A 384 41.47 -9.08 16.06
C VAL A 384 42.29 -10.20 16.73
N SER A 385 43.52 -10.38 16.25
CA SER A 385 44.43 -11.34 16.86
C SER A 385 45.08 -10.74 18.09
N HIS A 386 44.77 -11.25 19.27
CA HIS A 386 45.66 -11.04 20.42
C HIS A 386 46.89 -11.95 20.30
N LYS A 387 48.04 -11.30 20.11
CA LYS A 387 49.32 -11.96 20.36
C LYS A 387 49.52 -12.21 21.86
#